data_29629de0e9c0f6d8397982ccea2069f4
#
_entry.id   29629de0e9c0f6d8397982ccea2069f4
#
_cell.length_a   1.000
_cell.length_b   1.000
_cell.length_c   1.000
_cell.angle_alpha   90.00
_cell.angle_beta   90.00
_cell.angle_gamma   90.00
#
_symmetry.space_group_name_H-M   'P 1'
#
loop_
_entity.id
_entity.type
_entity.pdbx_description
1 polymer ?
#
loop_
_entity_poly.entity_id
_entity_poly.type
_entity_poly.pdbx_seq_one_letter_code
_entity_poly.pdbx_strand_id
1 'polypeptide(L)'
;MDEKLGKFIDDFAQLVQIAQSGQHRVQAGTQLLTTITEHLAVPAESLAVVVEEVPAHRFVDADIRMAELAAEDGQFRLVGIGGGDQRHHQSLSDMLQQSQFFPQFPLSQPDYINLAVGPDEQRQAVALGLWLFRHAGSPVAVLQRDAAPRYGRQTACLEVLAADAKNAADFLAEFRRRMQRGSILKGQVISLVMGEYGPSSGGVTFHARPELTASDVILPEGLLQKVADHALGIAAHRESLNAYGQHLKRGILLYGRPGTGKTHTVRYLLSQSAGITAVLLSGGSLARISEAAAMARALQPSIVVLEDCDLIAEDRSFGHGPQPLLFEVLDAMDGLDHDADVAFVLTTNRVDMLERALAQRPGRVDLAVDVPLPALDERIGLVTLYARGIPFSPDAVRDAAARTEGTTASFARELVRRAVVRAALDGTPVSDSHLLEAVDELMADGETLTRSLLGSGPAGGGDGQGGFGGPGFPGPGFPEPGFGGPGIPGPGIPGPGFGSVGFSGPG
;
A
#
# COMPACT_ATOMS: atom_id res chain seq x y z
N MET A 1 -26.84 -47.05 -48.17
CA MET A 1 -25.94 -46.36 -47.26
C MET A 1 -24.56 -46.65 -47.81
N ASP A 2 -23.76 -45.64 -48.08
CA ASP A 2 -22.54 -45.71 -48.87
C ASP A 2 -21.51 -46.56 -48.11
N GLU A 3 -20.95 -47.60 -48.73
CA GLU A 3 -19.97 -48.54 -48.15
C GLU A 3 -18.77 -47.79 -47.54
N LYS A 4 -18.45 -46.58 -48.07
CA LYS A 4 -17.46 -45.67 -47.56
C LYS A 4 -17.84 -45.06 -46.21
N LEU A 5 -19.15 -44.76 -45.98
CA LEU A 5 -19.66 -44.20 -44.72
C LEU A 5 -19.63 -45.26 -43.61
N GLY A 6 -19.94 -46.53 -43.95
CA GLY A 6 -19.84 -47.67 -43.02
C GLY A 6 -18.43 -47.87 -42.52
N LYS A 7 -17.46 -47.86 -43.45
CA LYS A 7 -16.02 -48.00 -43.11
C LYS A 7 -15.52 -46.84 -42.28
N PHE A 8 -15.96 -45.59 -42.54
CA PHE A 8 -15.60 -44.42 -41.75
C PHE A 8 -16.14 -44.50 -40.30
N ILE A 9 -17.38 -45.00 -40.16
CA ILE A 9 -17.97 -45.19 -38.81
C ILE A 9 -17.20 -46.27 -38.03
N ASP A 10 -16.80 -47.36 -38.67
CA ASP A 10 -16.03 -48.42 -38.03
C ASP A 10 -14.62 -47.95 -37.67
N ASP A 11 -13.93 -47.23 -38.56
CA ASP A 11 -12.62 -46.64 -38.30
C ASP A 11 -12.67 -45.61 -37.18
N PHE A 12 -13.74 -44.78 -37.13
CA PHE A 12 -13.98 -43.80 -36.05
C PHE A 12 -14.29 -44.48 -34.71
N ALA A 13 -15.10 -45.54 -34.70
CA ALA A 13 -15.37 -46.34 -33.51
C ALA A 13 -14.09 -46.99 -32.98
N GLN A 14 -13.22 -47.47 -33.88
CA GLN A 14 -11.91 -48.04 -33.54
C GLN A 14 -10.94 -46.98 -32.99
N LEU A 15 -10.97 -45.77 -33.54
CA LEU A 15 -10.20 -44.61 -33.02
C LEU A 15 -10.71 -44.20 -31.63
N VAL A 16 -12.00 -44.14 -31.37
CA VAL A 16 -12.60 -43.90 -30.08
C VAL A 16 -12.21 -44.99 -29.08
N GLN A 17 -12.23 -46.25 -29.50
CA GLN A 17 -11.83 -47.39 -28.66
C GLN A 17 -10.35 -47.41 -28.35
N ILE A 18 -9.45 -47.00 -29.29
CA ILE A 18 -8.03 -46.79 -29.07
C ILE A 18 -7.79 -45.61 -28.14
N ALA A 19 -8.53 -44.50 -28.31
CA ALA A 19 -8.51 -43.33 -27.42
C ALA A 19 -8.98 -43.71 -26.00
N GLN A 20 -10.00 -44.51 -25.86
CA GLN A 20 -10.49 -45.04 -24.58
C GLN A 20 -9.54 -46.08 -23.95
N SER A 21 -8.91 -46.93 -24.75
CA SER A 21 -7.89 -47.89 -24.26
C SER A 21 -6.55 -47.24 -24.00
N GLY A 22 -6.24 -46.11 -24.65
CA GLY A 22 -5.16 -45.19 -24.29
C GLY A 22 -5.33 -44.56 -22.92
N GLN A 23 -6.56 -44.56 -22.38
CA GLN A 23 -6.87 -44.07 -21.01
C GLN A 23 -6.16 -44.88 -19.90
N HIS A 24 -5.71 -46.12 -20.14
CA HIS A 24 -4.86 -46.81 -19.17
C HIS A 24 -3.42 -46.24 -19.04
N ARG A 25 -2.94 -45.44 -19.99
CA ARG A 25 -1.76 -44.58 -19.81
C ARG A 25 -2.05 -43.23 -19.13
N VAL A 26 -3.30 -42.95 -18.97
CA VAL A 26 -3.87 -41.68 -18.41
C VAL A 26 -4.06 -41.76 -16.90
N GLN A 27 -3.72 -42.83 -16.21
CA GLN A 27 -3.72 -42.92 -14.75
C GLN A 27 -2.77 -41.91 -14.05
N ALA A 28 -1.88 -41.26 -14.77
CA ALA A 28 -1.05 -40.20 -14.21
C ALA A 28 -1.83 -38.86 -14.00
N GLY A 29 -3.00 -38.68 -14.60
CA GLY A 29 -3.74 -37.43 -14.58
C GLY A 29 -4.90 -37.35 -13.60
N THR A 30 -5.33 -38.48 -13.05
CA THR A 30 -6.38 -38.56 -12.01
C THR A 30 -5.82 -38.32 -10.60
N GLN A 31 -4.54 -37.99 -10.50
CA GLN A 31 -3.86 -37.91 -9.19
C GLN A 31 -4.46 -36.88 -8.24
N LEU A 32 -4.91 -35.70 -8.74
CA LEU A 32 -5.50 -34.68 -7.87
C LEU A 32 -6.78 -35.21 -7.20
N LEU A 33 -7.74 -35.66 -8.01
CA LEU A 33 -9.03 -36.18 -7.51
C LEU A 33 -8.85 -37.38 -6.61
N THR A 34 -8.02 -38.37 -7.04
CA THR A 34 -7.73 -39.58 -6.26
C THR A 34 -7.05 -39.25 -4.94
N THR A 35 -6.04 -38.37 -4.95
CA THR A 35 -5.31 -37.99 -3.74
C THR A 35 -6.19 -37.31 -2.70
N ILE A 36 -7.09 -36.39 -3.15
CA ILE A 36 -8.01 -35.72 -2.22
C ILE A 36 -9.05 -36.70 -1.70
N THR A 37 -9.61 -37.56 -2.58
CA THR A 37 -10.60 -38.58 -2.20
C THR A 37 -10.02 -39.59 -1.20
N GLU A 38 -8.79 -40.09 -1.42
CA GLU A 38 -8.11 -40.97 -0.47
C GLU A 38 -7.84 -40.28 0.88
N HIS A 39 -7.43 -39.00 0.86
CA HIS A 39 -7.16 -38.24 2.07
C HIS A 39 -8.44 -37.98 2.89
N LEU A 40 -9.52 -37.56 2.22
CA LEU A 40 -10.79 -37.27 2.89
C LEU A 40 -11.63 -38.51 3.17
N ALA A 41 -11.31 -39.66 2.55
CA ALA A 41 -12.06 -40.91 2.62
C ALA A 41 -13.52 -40.81 2.12
N VAL A 42 -13.81 -39.81 1.28
CA VAL A 42 -15.12 -39.58 0.64
C VAL A 42 -14.86 -39.03 -0.79
N PRO A 43 -15.78 -39.25 -1.76
CA PRO A 43 -15.62 -38.73 -3.13
C PRO A 43 -15.51 -37.19 -3.12
N ALA A 44 -14.32 -36.67 -3.47
CA ALA A 44 -14.03 -35.23 -3.36
C ALA A 44 -14.88 -34.36 -4.29
N GLU A 45 -15.27 -34.90 -5.46
CA GLU A 45 -16.13 -34.22 -6.43
C GLU A 45 -17.58 -33.98 -5.94
N SER A 46 -17.99 -34.69 -4.90
CA SER A 46 -19.31 -34.52 -4.29
C SER A 46 -19.36 -33.50 -3.16
N LEU A 47 -18.18 -32.99 -2.75
CA LEU A 47 -18.05 -32.07 -1.63
C LEU A 47 -18.14 -30.60 -2.07
N ALA A 48 -18.70 -29.77 -1.19
CA ALA A 48 -18.71 -28.34 -1.36
C ALA A 48 -17.34 -27.76 -1.01
N VAL A 49 -16.80 -26.91 -1.88
CA VAL A 49 -15.60 -26.12 -1.61
C VAL A 49 -16.01 -24.84 -0.90
N VAL A 50 -15.40 -24.58 0.26
CA VAL A 50 -15.60 -23.32 0.99
C VAL A 50 -14.41 -22.41 0.70
N VAL A 51 -14.68 -21.20 0.19
CA VAL A 51 -13.64 -20.23 -0.16
C VAL A 51 -13.51 -19.19 0.93
N GLU A 52 -12.29 -18.99 1.41
CA GLU A 52 -11.91 -17.92 2.32
C GLU A 52 -10.99 -16.95 1.58
N GLU A 53 -11.45 -15.74 1.35
CA GLU A 53 -10.64 -14.69 0.72
C GLU A 53 -9.66 -14.10 1.72
N VAL A 54 -8.44 -13.85 1.27
CA VAL A 54 -7.36 -13.27 2.06
C VAL A 54 -6.89 -11.97 1.39
N PRO A 55 -6.98 -10.83 2.08
CA PRO A 55 -6.44 -9.58 1.55
C PRO A 55 -4.94 -9.70 1.23
N ALA A 56 -4.49 -9.06 0.15
CA ALA A 56 -3.11 -9.19 -0.34
C ALA A 56 -2.06 -8.86 0.75
N HIS A 57 -2.30 -7.82 1.55
CA HIS A 57 -1.42 -7.44 2.66
C HIS A 57 -1.38 -8.45 3.82
N ARG A 58 -2.34 -9.39 3.89
CA ARG A 58 -2.42 -10.44 4.91
C ARG A 58 -2.00 -11.82 4.38
N PHE A 59 -1.61 -11.91 3.11
CA PHE A 59 -1.30 -13.20 2.50
C PHE A 59 -0.10 -13.89 3.16
N VAL A 60 0.92 -13.15 3.54
CA VAL A 60 2.08 -13.71 4.25
C VAL A 60 1.70 -14.23 5.65
N ASP A 61 0.82 -13.52 6.37
CA ASP A 61 0.26 -14.03 7.63
C ASP A 61 -0.50 -15.34 7.40
N ALA A 62 -1.33 -15.39 6.34
CA ALA A 62 -2.11 -16.58 5.98
C ALA A 62 -1.22 -17.79 5.68
N ASP A 63 -0.13 -17.60 4.91
CA ASP A 63 0.85 -18.66 4.65
C ASP A 63 1.50 -19.19 5.93
N ILE A 64 1.87 -18.29 6.84
CA ILE A 64 2.46 -18.68 8.14
C ILE A 64 1.44 -19.47 8.96
N ARG A 65 0.18 -19.00 9.08
CA ARG A 65 -0.84 -19.69 9.86
C ARG A 65 -1.27 -21.02 9.27
N MET A 66 -1.30 -21.11 7.92
CA MET A 66 -1.51 -22.38 7.21
C MET A 66 -0.41 -23.39 7.50
N ALA A 67 0.84 -22.98 7.40
CA ALA A 67 1.98 -23.86 7.68
C ALA A 67 1.98 -24.34 9.15
N GLU A 68 1.65 -23.45 10.10
CA GLU A 68 1.53 -23.80 11.53
C GLU A 68 0.40 -24.80 11.77
N LEU A 69 -0.79 -24.56 11.19
CA LEU A 69 -1.94 -25.46 11.34
C LEU A 69 -1.67 -26.83 10.74
N ALA A 70 -1.05 -26.86 9.55
CA ALA A 70 -0.69 -28.11 8.91
C ALA A 70 0.38 -28.88 9.71
N ALA A 71 1.36 -28.18 10.28
CA ALA A 71 2.45 -28.79 11.05
C ALA A 71 1.98 -29.43 12.39
N GLU A 72 0.79 -29.11 12.87
CA GLU A 72 0.19 -29.81 14.03
C GLU A 72 -0.13 -31.28 13.72
N ASP A 73 -0.35 -31.59 12.45
CA ASP A 73 -0.39 -32.96 11.95
C ASP A 73 1.00 -33.38 11.49
N GLY A 74 1.67 -34.22 12.26
CA GLY A 74 3.01 -34.73 11.91
C GLY A 74 3.08 -35.51 10.60
N GLN A 75 1.95 -35.77 9.93
CA GLN A 75 1.85 -36.46 8.64
C GLN A 75 1.28 -35.59 7.52
N PHE A 76 1.27 -34.26 7.68
CA PHE A 76 0.80 -33.36 6.63
C PHE A 76 1.61 -33.53 5.34
N ARG A 77 0.93 -33.25 4.24
CA ARG A 77 1.55 -33.23 2.90
C ARG A 77 1.23 -31.90 2.21
N LEU A 78 2.23 -31.31 1.58
CA LEU A 78 2.07 -30.17 0.68
C LEU A 78 2.46 -30.60 -0.72
N VAL A 79 1.54 -30.46 -1.67
CA VAL A 79 1.75 -30.81 -3.07
C VAL A 79 1.31 -29.66 -3.96
N GLY A 80 1.91 -29.55 -5.15
CA GLY A 80 1.48 -28.60 -6.17
C GLY A 80 0.46 -29.20 -7.14
N ILE A 81 -0.15 -28.34 -7.95
CA ILE A 81 -1.07 -28.70 -9.02
C ILE A 81 -0.44 -28.28 -10.36
N GLY A 82 -0.27 -29.22 -11.28
CA GLY A 82 0.14 -28.97 -12.67
C GLY A 82 -1.02 -28.51 -13.54
N GLY A 83 -0.81 -28.47 -14.86
CA GLY A 83 -1.85 -28.07 -15.83
C GLY A 83 -1.63 -26.71 -16.48
N GLY A 84 -0.40 -26.16 -16.38
CA GLY A 84 -0.04 -24.88 -17.02
C GLY A 84 -0.92 -23.72 -16.55
N ASP A 85 -1.25 -22.79 -17.44
CA ASP A 85 -2.05 -21.61 -17.12
C ASP A 85 -3.49 -21.93 -16.70
N GLN A 86 -4.02 -23.08 -17.13
CA GLN A 86 -5.39 -23.51 -16.79
C GLN A 86 -5.61 -23.61 -15.27
N ARG A 87 -4.60 -24.04 -14.51
CA ARG A 87 -4.66 -24.13 -13.04
C ARG A 87 -4.91 -22.79 -12.35
N HIS A 88 -4.58 -21.67 -13.01
CA HIS A 88 -4.81 -20.32 -12.47
C HIS A 88 -6.21 -19.79 -12.75
N HIS A 89 -6.86 -20.25 -13.82
CA HIS A 89 -8.20 -19.81 -14.21
C HIS A 89 -9.33 -20.56 -13.48
N GLN A 90 -9.09 -21.81 -13.08
CA GLN A 90 -10.13 -22.67 -12.54
C GLN A 90 -10.11 -22.73 -11.02
N SER A 91 -11.28 -22.80 -10.40
CA SER A 91 -11.44 -23.11 -8.97
C SER A 91 -11.10 -24.57 -8.67
N LEU A 92 -10.86 -24.90 -7.40
CA LEU A 92 -10.68 -26.30 -6.99
C LEU A 92 -11.89 -27.17 -7.36
N SER A 93 -13.10 -26.63 -7.21
CA SER A 93 -14.34 -27.31 -7.63
C SER A 93 -14.32 -27.67 -9.11
N ASP A 94 -13.96 -26.70 -9.98
CA ASP A 94 -13.89 -26.92 -11.43
C ASP A 94 -12.82 -27.96 -11.79
N MET A 95 -11.63 -27.87 -11.14
CA MET A 95 -10.55 -28.84 -11.33
C MET A 95 -10.97 -30.25 -10.97
N LEU A 96 -11.69 -30.44 -9.86
CA LEU A 96 -12.18 -31.74 -9.42
C LEU A 96 -13.24 -32.30 -10.39
N GLN A 97 -14.18 -31.47 -10.83
CA GLN A 97 -15.19 -31.88 -11.79
C GLN A 97 -14.57 -32.28 -13.14
N GLN A 98 -13.64 -31.48 -13.65
CA GLN A 98 -12.95 -31.79 -14.90
C GLN A 98 -12.06 -33.03 -14.80
N SER A 99 -11.44 -33.25 -13.65
CA SER A 99 -10.59 -34.42 -13.40
C SER A 99 -11.35 -35.75 -13.47
N GLN A 100 -12.68 -35.74 -13.39
CA GLN A 100 -13.51 -36.93 -13.64
C GLN A 100 -13.45 -37.41 -15.11
N PHE A 101 -13.29 -36.46 -16.04
CA PHE A 101 -13.39 -36.72 -17.45
C PHE A 101 -12.06 -36.63 -18.19
N PHE A 102 -11.17 -35.73 -17.72
CA PHE A 102 -9.91 -35.39 -18.36
C PHE A 102 -8.77 -35.24 -17.34
N PRO A 103 -7.62 -35.86 -17.55
CA PRO A 103 -6.47 -35.79 -16.65
C PRO A 103 -5.67 -34.50 -16.86
N GLN A 104 -6.25 -33.34 -16.58
CA GLN A 104 -5.63 -32.06 -16.88
C GLN A 104 -4.77 -31.49 -15.73
N PHE A 105 -4.99 -31.93 -14.49
CA PHE A 105 -4.36 -31.38 -13.29
C PHE A 105 -3.54 -32.46 -12.55
N PRO A 106 -2.35 -32.84 -13.06
CA PRO A 106 -1.47 -33.75 -12.35
C PRO A 106 -0.89 -33.10 -11.10
N LEU A 107 -0.50 -33.89 -10.11
CA LEU A 107 0.28 -33.37 -8.99
C LEU A 107 1.66 -32.89 -9.46
N SER A 108 2.16 -31.86 -8.83
CA SER A 108 3.46 -31.24 -9.13
C SER A 108 4.14 -30.77 -7.85
N GLN A 109 5.24 -30.03 -7.97
CA GLN A 109 5.79 -29.26 -6.88
C GLN A 109 4.92 -28.01 -6.64
N PRO A 110 4.77 -27.54 -5.39
CA PRO A 110 4.12 -26.28 -5.09
C PRO A 110 4.83 -25.11 -5.77
N ASP A 111 4.07 -24.06 -6.12
CA ASP A 111 4.66 -22.80 -6.55
C ASP A 111 4.94 -21.93 -5.32
N TYR A 112 6.02 -21.19 -5.37
CA TYR A 112 6.43 -20.31 -4.28
C TYR A 112 6.64 -18.88 -4.77
N ILE A 113 6.44 -17.93 -3.87
CA ILE A 113 6.74 -16.50 -4.05
C ILE A 113 7.53 -16.00 -2.86
N ASN A 114 8.49 -15.09 -3.09
CA ASN A 114 9.22 -14.44 -2.02
C ASN A 114 8.44 -13.20 -1.56
N LEU A 115 8.06 -13.17 -0.29
CA LEU A 115 7.33 -12.06 0.34
C LEU A 115 8.19 -11.45 1.45
N ALA A 116 8.15 -10.12 1.56
CA ALA A 116 8.77 -9.43 2.68
C ALA A 116 8.05 -9.78 4.00
N VAL A 117 8.83 -10.05 5.04
CA VAL A 117 8.36 -10.33 6.41
C VAL A 117 8.96 -9.35 7.43
N GLY A 118 9.83 -8.47 6.97
CA GLY A 118 10.50 -7.43 7.73
C GLY A 118 11.21 -6.47 6.77
N PRO A 119 11.91 -5.43 7.28
CA PRO A 119 12.61 -4.46 6.45
C PRO A 119 13.65 -5.08 5.51
N ASP A 120 14.39 -6.07 5.99
CA ASP A 120 15.47 -6.75 5.27
C ASP A 120 15.27 -8.27 5.20
N GLU A 121 14.10 -8.77 5.61
CA GLU A 121 13.79 -10.19 5.69
C GLU A 121 12.76 -10.58 4.63
N GLN A 122 12.99 -11.73 4.01
CA GLN A 122 12.06 -12.34 3.05
C GLN A 122 11.74 -13.77 3.45
N ARG A 123 10.52 -14.18 3.17
CA ARG A 123 10.03 -15.55 3.34
C ARG A 123 9.52 -16.08 2.01
N GLN A 124 9.86 -17.32 1.73
CA GLN A 124 9.27 -18.08 0.65
C GLN A 124 7.90 -18.59 1.10
N ALA A 125 6.83 -18.03 0.54
CA ALA A 125 5.44 -18.40 0.79
C ALA A 125 4.89 -19.26 -0.34
N VAL A 126 3.90 -20.10 -0.04
CA VAL A 126 3.23 -20.95 -1.03
C VAL A 126 2.28 -20.11 -1.87
N ALA A 127 2.61 -19.90 -3.14
CA ALA A 127 1.78 -19.16 -4.09
C ALA A 127 0.63 -19.99 -4.66
N LEU A 128 0.88 -21.29 -4.90
CA LEU A 128 -0.12 -22.28 -5.28
C LEU A 128 0.29 -23.65 -4.73
N GLY A 129 -0.49 -24.16 -3.78
CA GLY A 129 -0.20 -25.47 -3.17
C GLY A 129 -1.42 -26.04 -2.45
N LEU A 130 -1.54 -27.35 -2.52
CA LEU A 130 -2.57 -28.14 -1.86
C LEU A 130 -2.00 -28.74 -0.57
N TRP A 131 -2.54 -28.31 0.56
CA TRP A 131 -2.25 -28.82 1.89
C TRP A 131 -3.22 -29.96 2.23
N LEU A 132 -2.70 -31.11 2.62
CA LEU A 132 -3.42 -32.28 3.04
C LEU A 132 -2.99 -32.61 4.46
N PHE A 133 -3.89 -32.45 5.43
CA PHE A 133 -3.58 -32.64 6.85
C PHE A 133 -4.85 -32.95 7.67
N ARG A 134 -4.66 -33.30 8.96
CA ARG A 134 -5.76 -33.47 9.88
C ARG A 134 -5.87 -32.28 10.83
N HIS A 135 -7.04 -31.67 10.90
CA HIS A 135 -7.37 -30.65 11.87
C HIS A 135 -8.30 -31.25 12.94
N ALA A 136 -7.90 -31.17 14.21
CA ALA A 136 -8.65 -31.80 15.32
C ALA A 136 -9.04 -33.28 15.05
N GLY A 137 -8.16 -34.03 14.38
CA GLY A 137 -8.37 -35.44 14.02
C GLY A 137 -9.16 -35.68 12.74
N SER A 138 -9.79 -34.68 12.16
CA SER A 138 -10.56 -34.76 10.92
C SER A 138 -9.70 -34.37 9.70
N PRO A 139 -9.74 -35.14 8.58
CA PRO A 139 -8.99 -34.79 7.39
C PRO A 139 -9.55 -33.56 6.71
N VAL A 140 -8.64 -32.64 6.30
CA VAL A 140 -8.94 -31.39 5.59
C VAL A 140 -7.97 -31.25 4.43
N ALA A 141 -8.49 -30.83 3.26
CA ALA A 141 -7.69 -30.46 2.08
C ALA A 141 -7.89 -28.96 1.80
N VAL A 142 -6.78 -28.22 1.71
CA VAL A 142 -6.82 -26.76 1.52
C VAL A 142 -5.93 -26.37 0.34
N LEU A 143 -6.53 -25.84 -0.72
CA LEU A 143 -5.78 -25.23 -1.82
C LEU A 143 -5.52 -23.76 -1.48
N GLN A 144 -4.26 -23.45 -1.20
CA GLN A 144 -3.79 -22.09 -1.01
C GLN A 144 -3.41 -21.49 -2.35
N ARG A 145 -3.89 -20.27 -2.61
CA ARG A 145 -3.63 -19.55 -3.86
C ARG A 145 -3.36 -18.07 -3.59
N ASP A 146 -2.29 -17.57 -4.19
CA ASP A 146 -2.01 -16.14 -4.22
C ASP A 146 -2.95 -15.40 -5.18
N ALA A 147 -3.01 -14.07 -5.07
CA ALA A 147 -3.69 -13.23 -6.03
C ALA A 147 -3.09 -13.42 -7.43
N ALA A 148 -3.94 -13.49 -8.45
CA ALA A 148 -3.53 -13.62 -9.84
C ALA A 148 -4.44 -12.77 -10.75
N PRO A 149 -4.31 -11.41 -10.71
CA PRO A 149 -5.25 -10.49 -11.39
C PRO A 149 -5.32 -10.70 -12.89
N ARG A 150 -4.21 -11.07 -13.53
CA ARG A 150 -4.17 -11.43 -14.97
C ARG A 150 -5.04 -12.62 -15.33
N TYR A 151 -5.39 -13.45 -14.34
CA TYR A 151 -6.28 -14.61 -14.48
C TYR A 151 -7.64 -14.40 -13.81
N GLY A 152 -7.99 -13.15 -13.45
CA GLY A 152 -9.27 -12.75 -12.88
C GLY A 152 -9.38 -12.87 -11.35
N ARG A 153 -8.38 -13.45 -10.65
CA ARG A 153 -8.39 -13.57 -9.19
C ARG A 153 -7.69 -12.37 -8.55
N GLN A 154 -8.49 -11.44 -8.03
CA GLN A 154 -8.01 -10.18 -7.44
C GLN A 154 -7.41 -10.35 -6.04
N THR A 155 -7.89 -11.34 -5.27
CA THR A 155 -7.47 -11.62 -3.90
C THR A 155 -6.83 -13.00 -3.81
N ALA A 156 -5.94 -13.18 -2.85
CA ALA A 156 -5.50 -14.51 -2.46
C ALA A 156 -6.66 -15.26 -1.79
N CYS A 157 -6.64 -16.58 -1.79
CA CYS A 157 -7.70 -17.37 -1.16
C CYS A 157 -7.22 -18.74 -0.68
N LEU A 158 -7.99 -19.29 0.25
CA LEU A 158 -7.96 -20.69 0.65
C LEU A 158 -9.25 -21.35 0.17
N GLU A 159 -9.14 -22.40 -0.60
CA GLU A 159 -10.26 -23.21 -1.05
C GLU A 159 -10.26 -24.50 -0.23
N VAL A 160 -11.22 -24.65 0.69
CA VAL A 160 -11.24 -25.66 1.75
C VAL A 160 -12.23 -26.77 1.43
N LEU A 161 -11.78 -28.01 1.54
CA LEU A 161 -12.59 -29.24 1.46
C LEU A 161 -12.45 -30.04 2.75
N ALA A 162 -13.57 -30.55 3.25
CA ALA A 162 -13.61 -31.51 4.34
C ALA A 162 -14.78 -32.48 4.11
N ALA A 163 -14.74 -33.64 4.78
CA ALA A 163 -15.78 -34.66 4.65
C ALA A 163 -17.20 -34.17 5.05
N ASP A 164 -17.27 -33.20 5.96
CA ASP A 164 -18.52 -32.51 6.30
C ASP A 164 -18.29 -31.00 6.50
N ALA A 165 -19.39 -30.23 6.37
CA ALA A 165 -19.38 -28.78 6.46
C ALA A 165 -18.91 -28.26 7.84
N LYS A 166 -19.13 -29.00 8.90
CA LYS A 166 -18.72 -28.62 10.25
C LYS A 166 -17.19 -28.61 10.38
N ASN A 167 -16.51 -29.64 9.86
CA ASN A 167 -15.06 -29.73 9.90
C ASN A 167 -14.39 -28.57 9.13
N ALA A 168 -14.96 -28.20 7.98
CA ALA A 168 -14.50 -27.03 7.21
C ALA A 168 -14.71 -25.72 8.00
N ALA A 169 -15.88 -25.56 8.64
CA ALA A 169 -16.20 -24.39 9.45
C ALA A 169 -15.31 -24.29 10.70
N ASP A 170 -15.07 -25.39 11.41
CA ASP A 170 -14.20 -25.44 12.58
C ASP A 170 -12.74 -25.08 12.22
N PHE A 171 -12.24 -25.61 11.10
CA PHE A 171 -10.92 -25.24 10.58
C PHE A 171 -10.84 -23.74 10.26
N LEU A 172 -11.79 -23.20 9.51
CA LEU A 172 -11.79 -21.78 9.15
C LEU A 172 -11.95 -20.87 10.35
N ALA A 173 -12.71 -21.26 11.37
CA ALA A 173 -12.82 -20.53 12.63
C ALA A 173 -11.47 -20.46 13.34
N GLU A 174 -10.73 -21.58 13.41
CA GLU A 174 -9.40 -21.61 14.00
C GLU A 174 -8.39 -20.79 13.19
N PHE A 175 -8.40 -20.92 11.86
CA PHE A 175 -7.56 -20.14 10.96
C PHE A 175 -7.76 -18.63 11.19
N ARG A 176 -9.02 -18.15 11.15
CA ARG A 176 -9.37 -16.74 11.39
C ARG A 176 -8.92 -16.28 12.78
N ARG A 177 -9.09 -17.11 13.80
CA ARG A 177 -8.63 -16.82 15.16
C ARG A 177 -7.11 -16.62 15.24
N ARG A 178 -6.33 -17.45 14.54
CA ARG A 178 -4.87 -17.31 14.46
C ARG A 178 -4.46 -16.08 13.67
N MET A 179 -5.15 -15.80 12.57
CA MET A 179 -4.96 -14.58 11.79
C MET A 179 -5.18 -13.30 12.61
N GLN A 180 -6.13 -13.32 13.57
CA GLN A 180 -6.41 -12.18 14.45
C GLN A 180 -5.38 -12.03 15.57
N ARG A 181 -4.91 -13.15 16.16
CA ARG A 181 -4.01 -13.14 17.33
C ARG A 181 -2.58 -12.79 17.00
N GLY A 182 -2.10 -13.11 15.82
CA GLY A 182 -0.73 -12.92 15.42
C GLY A 182 -0.62 -12.40 13.98
N SER A 183 0.10 -11.32 13.83
CA SER A 183 0.49 -10.79 12.51
C SER A 183 1.94 -10.35 12.56
N ILE A 184 2.68 -10.65 11.51
CA ILE A 184 4.06 -10.14 11.35
C ILE A 184 4.08 -8.63 11.14
N LEU A 185 2.94 -8.04 10.77
CA LEU A 185 2.80 -6.59 10.58
C LEU A 185 2.72 -5.83 11.91
N LYS A 186 2.38 -6.53 13.01
CA LYS A 186 2.20 -5.89 14.31
C LYS A 186 3.51 -5.34 14.85
N GLY A 187 3.48 -4.07 15.25
CA GLY A 187 4.66 -3.36 15.75
C GLY A 187 5.65 -2.93 14.65
N GLN A 188 5.33 -3.14 13.38
CA GLN A 188 6.17 -2.74 12.23
C GLN A 188 5.78 -1.36 11.69
N VAL A 189 6.71 -0.75 10.94
CA VAL A 189 6.47 0.43 10.12
C VAL A 189 6.27 -0.06 8.68
N ILE A 190 5.07 0.13 8.16
CA ILE A 190 4.67 -0.40 6.85
C ILE A 190 4.03 0.68 5.97
N SER A 191 4.15 0.52 4.67
CA SER A 191 3.35 1.28 3.69
C SER A 191 2.61 0.34 2.76
N LEU A 192 1.46 0.80 2.25
CA LEU A 192 0.66 0.06 1.27
C LEU A 192 1.21 0.29 -0.13
N VAL A 193 1.48 -0.80 -0.85
CA VAL A 193 1.95 -0.74 -2.23
C VAL A 193 0.76 -0.80 -3.18
N MET A 194 0.75 0.07 -4.19
CA MET A 194 -0.20 -0.04 -5.29
C MET A 194 0.20 -1.21 -6.18
N GLY A 195 -0.67 -2.19 -6.34
CA GLY A 195 -0.46 -3.26 -7.31
C GLY A 195 -0.63 -2.78 -8.75
N GLU A 196 0.06 -3.40 -9.69
CA GLU A 196 -0.05 -3.10 -11.12
C GLU A 196 -1.49 -3.21 -11.66
N TYR A 197 -2.30 -4.08 -11.02
CA TYR A 197 -3.70 -4.36 -11.39
C TYR A 197 -4.72 -3.74 -10.41
N GLY A 198 -4.31 -2.75 -9.61
CA GLY A 198 -5.20 -2.03 -8.70
C GLY A 198 -4.86 -2.22 -7.20
N PRO A 199 -5.62 -1.55 -6.33
CA PRO A 199 -5.34 -1.52 -4.89
C PRO A 199 -5.37 -2.90 -4.21
N SER A 200 -6.29 -3.76 -4.61
CA SER A 200 -6.50 -5.08 -4.01
C SER A 200 -5.37 -6.09 -4.29
N SER A 201 -4.54 -5.83 -5.33
CA SER A 201 -3.40 -6.68 -5.69
C SER A 201 -2.08 -6.21 -5.07
N GLY A 202 -2.07 -5.10 -4.35
CA GLY A 202 -0.87 -4.56 -3.70
C GLY A 202 -0.61 -5.21 -2.34
N GLY A 203 0.68 -5.45 -2.05
CA GLY A 203 1.14 -5.92 -0.75
C GLY A 203 1.48 -4.78 0.21
N VAL A 204 2.40 -5.07 1.14
CA VAL A 204 3.01 -4.09 2.04
C VAL A 204 4.51 -4.01 1.81
N THR A 205 5.07 -2.82 2.04
CA THR A 205 6.51 -2.63 2.18
C THR A 205 6.82 -2.37 3.64
N PHE A 206 7.81 -3.07 4.18
CA PHE A 206 8.34 -2.81 5.51
C PHE A 206 9.40 -1.73 5.44
N HIS A 207 9.41 -0.85 6.44
CA HIS A 207 10.41 0.19 6.60
C HIS A 207 11.16 -0.01 7.91
N ALA A 208 12.47 0.24 7.87
CA ALA A 208 13.25 0.31 9.10
C ALA A 208 12.70 1.46 9.98
N ARG A 209 12.53 1.19 11.26
CA ARG A 209 12.12 2.23 12.21
C ARG A 209 13.23 3.27 12.33
N PRO A 210 12.93 4.57 12.18
CA PRO A 210 13.95 5.61 12.34
C PRO A 210 14.59 5.56 13.74
N GLU A 211 15.86 5.91 13.84
CA GLU A 211 16.56 6.08 15.09
C GLU A 211 16.81 7.58 15.31
N LEU A 212 15.89 8.25 15.98
CA LEU A 212 15.96 9.68 16.26
C LEU A 212 15.75 9.94 17.75
N THR A 213 16.52 10.87 18.28
CA THR A 213 16.37 11.42 19.64
C THR A 213 15.70 12.79 19.58
N ALA A 214 15.23 13.31 20.71
CA ALA A 214 14.64 14.63 20.77
C ALA A 214 15.65 15.73 20.34
N SER A 215 16.95 15.52 20.52
CA SER A 215 18.00 16.46 20.09
C SER A 215 18.24 16.49 18.58
N ASP A 216 17.63 15.58 17.83
CA ASP A 216 17.69 15.56 16.37
C ASP A 216 16.53 16.33 15.72
N VAL A 217 15.58 16.82 16.53
CA VAL A 217 14.40 17.56 16.07
C VAL A 217 14.38 18.95 16.73
N ILE A 218 14.70 19.97 15.97
CA ILE A 218 14.74 21.35 16.44
C ILE A 218 13.41 22.02 16.11
N LEU A 219 12.62 22.29 17.14
CA LEU A 219 11.33 22.98 17.12
C LEU A 219 11.25 23.93 18.31
N PRO A 220 10.29 24.87 18.35
CA PRO A 220 10.02 25.69 19.52
C PRO A 220 9.84 24.84 20.79
N GLU A 221 10.29 25.37 21.91
CA GLU A 221 10.30 24.67 23.19
C GLU A 221 8.90 24.10 23.53
N GLY A 222 8.87 22.84 23.97
CA GLY A 222 7.65 22.13 24.36
C GLY A 222 6.79 21.62 23.20
N LEU A 223 7.00 22.08 21.96
CA LEU A 223 6.15 21.70 20.83
C LEU A 223 6.29 20.20 20.50
N LEU A 224 7.52 19.70 20.42
CA LEU A 224 7.79 18.29 20.17
C LEU A 224 7.19 17.38 21.24
N GLN A 225 7.34 17.77 22.51
CA GLN A 225 6.80 17.01 23.64
C GLN A 225 5.25 16.98 23.60
N LYS A 226 4.62 18.12 23.31
CA LYS A 226 3.17 18.22 23.16
C LYS A 226 2.62 17.25 22.11
N VAL A 227 3.30 17.16 20.96
CA VAL A 227 2.91 16.23 19.87
C VAL A 227 3.13 14.79 20.30
N ALA A 228 4.27 14.48 20.92
CA ALA A 228 4.60 13.13 21.38
C ALA A 228 3.65 12.63 22.47
N ASP A 229 3.32 13.46 23.46
CA ASP A 229 2.39 13.13 24.55
C ASP A 229 1.00 12.83 23.99
N HIS A 230 0.53 13.62 23.03
CA HIS A 230 -0.78 13.39 22.42
C HIS A 230 -0.79 12.14 21.53
N ALA A 231 0.27 11.91 20.72
CA ALA A 231 0.36 10.77 19.83
C ALA A 231 0.54 9.44 20.58
N LEU A 232 1.43 9.40 21.55
CA LEU A 232 1.92 8.17 22.19
C LEU A 232 1.46 8.03 23.64
N GLY A 233 1.33 9.15 24.38
CA GLY A 233 0.97 9.16 25.80
C GLY A 233 -0.42 8.57 26.07
N ILE A 234 -1.39 8.78 25.18
CA ILE A 234 -2.75 8.18 25.27
C ILE A 234 -2.64 6.64 25.25
N ALA A 235 -1.81 6.07 24.38
CA ALA A 235 -1.59 4.62 24.33
C ALA A 235 -0.99 4.08 25.63
N ALA A 236 -0.09 4.83 26.27
CA ALA A 236 0.53 4.47 27.54
C ALA A 236 -0.49 4.47 28.73
N HIS A 237 -1.58 5.25 28.63
CA HIS A 237 -2.59 5.41 29.67
C HIS A 237 -3.95 4.75 29.32
N ARG A 238 -3.94 3.81 28.37
CA ARG A 238 -5.14 3.12 27.85
C ARG A 238 -6.09 2.63 28.93
N GLU A 239 -5.56 1.93 29.93
CA GLU A 239 -6.39 1.33 31.00
C GLU A 239 -7.13 2.39 31.79
N SER A 240 -6.45 3.48 32.17
CA SER A 240 -7.03 4.59 32.89
C SER A 240 -8.12 5.30 32.08
N LEU A 241 -7.85 5.56 30.78
CA LEU A 241 -8.81 6.22 29.92
C LEU A 241 -10.07 5.37 29.71
N ASN A 242 -9.92 4.09 29.46
CA ASN A 242 -11.03 3.15 29.33
C ASN A 242 -11.85 3.04 30.62
N ALA A 243 -11.20 3.05 31.80
CA ALA A 243 -11.90 3.05 33.08
C ALA A 243 -12.81 4.27 33.31
N TYR A 244 -12.44 5.40 32.69
CA TYR A 244 -13.24 6.64 32.71
C TYR A 244 -14.15 6.81 31.47
N GLY A 245 -14.28 5.79 30.61
CA GLY A 245 -15.11 5.84 29.41
C GLY A 245 -14.62 6.82 28.34
N GLN A 246 -13.32 7.15 28.33
CA GLN A 246 -12.72 8.05 27.35
C GLN A 246 -12.27 7.25 26.11
N HIS A 247 -12.41 7.87 24.91
CA HIS A 247 -11.96 7.24 23.69
C HIS A 247 -10.43 7.27 23.56
N LEU A 248 -9.89 6.28 22.88
CA LEU A 248 -8.44 6.13 22.62
C LEU A 248 -8.06 6.68 21.23
N LYS A 249 -9.04 6.81 20.36
CA LYS A 249 -8.86 7.36 19.00
C LYS A 249 -8.45 8.84 19.09
N ARG A 250 -7.47 9.22 18.30
CA ARG A 250 -6.93 10.58 18.27
C ARG A 250 -6.45 11.00 16.88
N GLY A 251 -6.62 12.30 16.58
CA GLY A 251 -6.20 12.91 15.33
C GLY A 251 -5.27 14.09 15.58
N ILE A 252 -4.12 14.10 14.92
CA ILE A 252 -3.12 15.16 15.01
C ILE A 252 -2.89 15.73 13.62
N LEU A 253 -2.96 17.06 13.50
CA LEU A 253 -2.61 17.78 12.28
C LEU A 253 -1.35 18.60 12.51
N LEU A 254 -0.28 18.29 11.77
CA LEU A 254 0.92 19.12 11.69
C LEU A 254 0.85 19.96 10.42
N TYR A 255 0.76 21.28 10.58
CA TYR A 255 0.68 22.20 9.45
C TYR A 255 1.81 23.24 9.51
N GLY A 256 2.08 23.91 8.40
CA GLY A 256 3.12 24.91 8.30
C GLY A 256 3.80 24.88 6.94
N ARG A 257 4.72 25.84 6.70
CA ARG A 257 5.41 25.98 5.41
C ARG A 257 6.23 24.73 5.05
N PRO A 258 6.46 24.44 3.75
CA PRO A 258 7.36 23.35 3.34
C PRO A 258 8.74 23.54 3.97
N GLY A 259 9.37 22.44 4.38
CA GLY A 259 10.73 22.45 4.92
C GLY A 259 10.87 22.87 6.40
N THR A 260 9.77 23.09 7.15
CA THR A 260 9.80 23.47 8.57
C THR A 260 10.05 22.30 9.54
N GLY A 261 9.97 21.04 9.07
CA GLY A 261 10.28 19.87 9.91
C GLY A 261 9.10 18.94 10.21
N LYS A 262 7.91 19.12 9.59
CA LYS A 262 6.72 18.27 9.81
C LYS A 262 7.01 16.77 9.64
N THR A 263 7.52 16.37 8.48
CA THR A 263 7.93 14.97 8.21
C THR A 263 9.00 14.49 9.20
N HIS A 264 9.91 15.37 9.63
CA HIS A 264 10.94 15.02 10.60
C HIS A 264 10.35 14.76 11.99
N THR A 265 9.34 15.54 12.38
CA THR A 265 8.54 15.30 13.60
C THR A 265 7.81 13.95 13.53
N VAL A 266 7.21 13.61 12.39
CA VAL A 266 6.60 12.28 12.18
C VAL A 266 7.64 11.18 12.35
N ARG A 267 8.82 11.31 11.74
CA ARG A 267 9.92 10.33 11.90
C ARG A 267 10.36 10.17 13.36
N TYR A 268 10.38 11.25 14.12
CA TYR A 268 10.64 11.18 15.56
C TYR A 268 9.52 10.40 16.29
N LEU A 269 8.24 10.68 16.02
CA LEU A 269 7.15 9.90 16.60
C LEU A 269 7.28 8.41 16.28
N LEU A 270 7.65 8.07 15.06
CA LEU A 270 7.89 6.68 14.67
C LEU A 270 9.06 6.07 15.44
N SER A 271 10.15 6.83 15.69
CA SER A 271 11.29 6.34 16.46
C SER A 271 10.92 6.02 17.92
N GLN A 272 9.99 6.79 18.50
CA GLN A 272 9.53 6.61 19.88
C GLN A 272 8.38 5.59 20.02
N SER A 273 7.84 5.08 18.92
CA SER A 273 6.65 4.22 18.92
C SER A 273 6.99 2.72 18.88
N ALA A 274 8.01 2.26 19.63
CA ALA A 274 8.36 0.85 19.69
C ALA A 274 7.16 -0.02 20.09
N GLY A 275 6.91 -1.11 19.34
CA GLY A 275 5.78 -2.00 19.56
C GLY A 275 4.43 -1.49 19.03
N ILE A 276 4.34 -0.24 18.56
CA ILE A 276 3.16 0.33 17.92
C ILE A 276 3.28 0.12 16.40
N THR A 277 2.23 -0.37 15.76
CA THR A 277 2.20 -0.53 14.30
C THR A 277 2.03 0.82 13.64
N ALA A 278 2.85 1.15 12.64
CA ALA A 278 2.71 2.39 11.87
C ALA A 278 2.37 2.07 10.41
N VAL A 279 1.29 2.66 9.90
CA VAL A 279 0.87 2.55 8.49
C VAL A 279 1.10 3.89 7.83
N LEU A 280 2.01 3.93 6.84
CA LEU A 280 2.40 5.14 6.14
C LEU A 280 1.66 5.26 4.81
N LEU A 281 1.05 6.40 4.58
CA LEU A 281 0.38 6.77 3.33
C LEU A 281 0.95 8.09 2.82
N SER A 282 1.32 8.13 1.54
CA SER A 282 1.80 9.33 0.86
C SER A 282 1.48 9.28 -0.63
N GLY A 283 1.31 10.42 -1.28
CA GLY A 283 1.00 10.48 -2.72
C GLY A 283 -0.19 9.60 -3.11
N GLY A 284 -0.06 8.77 -4.13
CA GLY A 284 -1.14 7.89 -4.62
C GLY A 284 -1.67 6.87 -3.61
N SER A 285 -0.88 6.49 -2.59
CA SER A 285 -1.34 5.54 -1.57
C SER A 285 -2.39 6.12 -0.62
N LEU A 286 -2.56 7.46 -0.59
CA LEU A 286 -3.60 8.13 0.20
C LEU A 286 -5.02 7.67 -0.17
N ALA A 287 -5.25 7.25 -1.41
CA ALA A 287 -6.53 6.66 -1.85
C ALA A 287 -6.89 5.34 -1.14
N ARG A 288 -5.95 4.73 -0.40
CA ARG A 288 -6.17 3.50 0.37
C ARG A 288 -6.40 3.74 1.86
N ILE A 289 -6.84 4.93 2.24
CA ILE A 289 -7.04 5.30 3.65
C ILE A 289 -8.01 4.36 4.38
N SER A 290 -9.09 3.95 3.73
CA SER A 290 -10.08 3.04 4.33
C SER A 290 -9.46 1.68 4.65
N GLU A 291 -8.61 1.15 3.78
CA GLU A 291 -7.86 -0.09 4.01
C GLU A 291 -6.82 0.09 5.12
N ALA A 292 -6.08 1.21 5.12
CA ALA A 292 -5.10 1.52 6.15
C ALA A 292 -5.75 1.65 7.53
N ALA A 293 -6.94 2.28 7.62
CA ALA A 293 -7.70 2.39 8.87
C ALA A 293 -8.20 1.03 9.37
N ALA A 294 -8.69 0.17 8.47
CA ALA A 294 -9.08 -1.20 8.81
C ALA A 294 -7.88 -2.03 9.30
N MET A 295 -6.73 -1.88 8.64
CA MET A 295 -5.48 -2.52 9.05
C MET A 295 -5.00 -2.00 10.41
N ALA A 296 -4.99 -0.69 10.61
CA ALA A 296 -4.61 -0.06 11.87
C ALA A 296 -5.48 -0.56 13.03
N ARG A 297 -6.81 -0.67 12.83
CA ARG A 297 -7.73 -1.27 13.80
C ARG A 297 -7.36 -2.71 14.14
N ALA A 298 -7.03 -3.52 13.15
CA ALA A 298 -6.68 -4.93 13.35
C ALA A 298 -5.33 -5.12 14.05
N LEU A 299 -4.41 -4.16 13.94
CA LEU A 299 -3.03 -4.23 14.41
C LEU A 299 -2.73 -3.29 15.59
N GLN A 300 -3.75 -2.91 16.36
CA GLN A 300 -3.63 -2.03 17.52
C GLN A 300 -2.58 -2.50 18.55
N PRO A 301 -1.93 -1.56 19.28
CA PRO A 301 -1.95 -0.10 19.10
C PRO A 301 -1.30 0.32 17.77
N SER A 302 -1.82 1.37 17.14
CA SER A 302 -1.36 1.75 15.80
C SER A 302 -1.38 3.26 15.54
N ILE A 303 -0.56 3.68 14.56
CA ILE A 303 -0.49 5.04 14.04
C ILE A 303 -0.68 4.98 12.53
N VAL A 304 -1.61 5.76 11.99
CA VAL A 304 -1.75 5.99 10.55
C VAL A 304 -1.17 7.36 10.23
N VAL A 305 -0.15 7.40 9.41
CA VAL A 305 0.50 8.63 8.96
C VAL A 305 0.04 8.95 7.55
N LEU A 306 -0.46 10.18 7.36
CA LEU A 306 -0.84 10.73 6.07
C LEU A 306 0.06 11.92 5.77
N GLU A 307 1.05 11.73 4.87
CA GLU A 307 1.97 12.80 4.51
C GLU A 307 1.47 13.57 3.30
N ASP A 308 1.66 14.92 3.35
CA ASP A 308 1.32 15.88 2.30
C ASP A 308 -0.14 15.76 1.82
N CYS A 309 -1.07 15.87 2.76
CA CYS A 309 -2.52 15.78 2.49
C CYS A 309 -3.03 16.86 1.53
N ASP A 310 -2.28 17.95 1.31
CA ASP A 310 -2.58 18.98 0.32
C ASP A 310 -2.53 18.45 -1.13
N LEU A 311 -1.71 17.45 -1.43
CA LEU A 311 -1.66 16.82 -2.76
C LEU A 311 -2.99 16.15 -3.13
N ILE A 312 -3.75 15.69 -2.15
CA ILE A 312 -5.09 15.12 -2.34
C ILE A 312 -6.09 16.19 -2.85
N ALA A 313 -5.93 17.42 -2.39
CA ALA A 313 -6.83 18.52 -2.72
C ALA A 313 -6.62 19.08 -4.14
N GLU A 314 -5.45 18.84 -4.74
CA GLU A 314 -5.07 19.35 -6.07
C GLU A 314 -5.39 18.38 -7.20
N ASP A 315 -5.49 17.08 -6.94
CA ASP A 315 -5.74 16.09 -7.98
C ASP A 315 -7.22 16.05 -8.39
N ARG A 316 -7.57 16.92 -9.36
CA ARG A 316 -8.90 17.01 -9.98
C ARG A 316 -9.25 15.82 -10.87
N SER A 317 -8.34 14.87 -11.07
CA SER A 317 -8.51 13.73 -11.97
C SER A 317 -9.40 12.62 -11.41
N PHE A 318 -9.67 12.60 -10.10
CA PHE A 318 -10.50 11.60 -9.42
C PHE A 318 -11.99 11.99 -9.27
N GLY A 319 -12.57 12.74 -10.21
CA GLY A 319 -14.04 12.79 -10.43
C GLY A 319 -14.84 13.62 -9.42
N HIS A 320 -15.62 14.56 -9.96
CA HIS A 320 -16.88 15.13 -9.50
C HIS A 320 -17.04 15.57 -8.02
N GLY A 321 -16.38 16.63 -7.60
CA GLY A 321 -16.74 17.35 -6.38
C GLY A 321 -15.52 17.89 -5.62
N PRO A 322 -15.68 18.89 -4.76
CA PRO A 322 -14.59 19.39 -3.94
C PRO A 322 -14.23 18.36 -2.87
N GLN A 323 -13.03 17.77 -2.95
CA GLN A 323 -12.31 17.02 -1.91
C GLN A 323 -12.88 15.64 -1.47
N PRO A 324 -13.12 14.67 -2.37
CA PRO A 324 -13.62 13.36 -1.97
C PRO A 324 -12.67 12.61 -1.01
N LEU A 325 -11.36 12.67 -1.23
CA LEU A 325 -10.35 11.93 -0.46
C LEU A 325 -10.17 12.44 0.96
N LEU A 326 -10.26 13.74 1.19
CA LEU A 326 -10.23 14.28 2.56
C LEU A 326 -11.46 13.84 3.37
N PHE A 327 -12.63 13.77 2.74
CA PHE A 327 -13.83 13.23 3.38
C PHE A 327 -13.66 11.72 3.69
N GLU A 328 -13.02 10.95 2.81
CA GLU A 328 -12.70 9.54 3.08
C GLU A 328 -11.76 9.37 4.29
N VAL A 329 -10.77 10.26 4.45
CA VAL A 329 -9.90 10.27 5.65
C VAL A 329 -10.76 10.50 6.90
N LEU A 330 -11.62 11.50 6.87
CA LEU A 330 -12.47 11.84 8.01
C LEU A 330 -13.52 10.73 8.29
N ASP A 331 -14.04 10.08 7.26
CA ASP A 331 -14.97 8.96 7.39
C ASP A 331 -14.26 7.70 7.89
N ALA A 332 -13.02 7.46 7.46
CA ALA A 332 -12.20 6.37 7.97
C ALA A 332 -11.87 6.54 9.46
N MET A 333 -11.67 7.79 9.90
CA MET A 333 -11.51 8.11 11.32
C MET A 333 -12.81 7.88 12.10
N ASP A 334 -13.98 8.20 11.55
CA ASP A 334 -15.27 7.97 12.20
C ASP A 334 -15.67 6.51 12.27
N GLY A 335 -15.34 5.74 11.25
CA GLY A 335 -15.62 4.30 11.20
C GLY A 335 -14.89 3.47 12.24
N LEU A 336 -14.05 4.09 13.11
CA LEU A 336 -13.38 3.41 14.20
C LEU A 336 -14.26 3.42 15.46
N ASP A 337 -14.28 2.28 16.16
CA ASP A 337 -14.93 2.18 17.47
C ASP A 337 -14.26 3.10 18.50
N HIS A 338 -15.00 3.52 19.50
CA HIS A 338 -14.51 4.47 20.52
C HIS A 338 -13.29 3.93 21.30
N ASP A 339 -13.16 2.63 21.43
CA ASP A 339 -12.08 1.94 22.15
C ASP A 339 -10.87 1.60 21.25
N ALA A 340 -10.94 1.95 19.96
CA ALA A 340 -9.84 1.70 19.03
C ALA A 340 -8.63 2.59 19.33
N ASP A 341 -7.51 1.94 19.73
CA ASP A 341 -6.24 2.64 19.99
C ASP A 341 -5.50 2.92 18.67
N VAL A 342 -6.00 3.91 17.96
CA VAL A 342 -5.48 4.34 16.67
C VAL A 342 -5.23 5.85 16.68
N ALA A 343 -3.99 6.25 16.38
CA ALA A 343 -3.63 7.65 16.16
C ALA A 343 -3.56 7.94 14.67
N PHE A 344 -4.16 9.04 14.23
CA PHE A 344 -3.97 9.59 12.88
C PHE A 344 -3.06 10.80 12.97
N VAL A 345 -1.98 10.81 12.18
CA VAL A 345 -1.05 11.94 12.08
C VAL A 345 -1.05 12.43 10.64
N LEU A 346 -1.60 13.62 10.44
CA LEU A 346 -1.71 14.26 9.14
C LEU A 346 -0.66 15.36 9.02
N THR A 347 -0.02 15.48 7.86
CA THR A 347 0.84 16.63 7.54
C THR A 347 0.32 17.39 6.33
N THR A 348 0.42 18.73 6.36
CA THR A 348 0.05 19.57 5.22
C THR A 348 0.89 20.85 5.16
N ASN A 349 1.11 21.34 3.95
CA ASN A 349 1.69 22.66 3.71
C ASN A 349 0.60 23.75 3.54
N ARG A 350 -0.68 23.34 3.41
CA ARG A 350 -1.82 24.20 3.08
C ARG A 350 -2.97 23.99 4.06
N VAL A 351 -2.86 24.61 5.23
CA VAL A 351 -3.90 24.50 6.27
C VAL A 351 -5.24 25.09 5.82
N ASP A 352 -5.23 26.15 5.00
CA ASP A 352 -6.41 26.82 4.44
C ASP A 352 -7.35 25.86 3.70
N MET A 353 -6.79 24.87 3.03
CA MET A 353 -7.57 23.84 2.31
C MET A 353 -8.23 22.84 3.27
N LEU A 354 -7.54 22.51 4.36
CA LEU A 354 -8.00 21.52 5.34
C LEU A 354 -8.95 22.14 6.38
N GLU A 355 -8.77 23.41 6.77
CA GLU A 355 -9.59 24.07 7.79
C GLU A 355 -11.10 24.02 7.46
N ARG A 356 -11.47 24.24 6.21
CA ARG A 356 -12.88 24.20 5.79
C ARG A 356 -13.51 22.82 5.97
N ALA A 357 -12.79 21.77 5.67
CA ALA A 357 -13.30 20.40 5.80
C ALA A 357 -13.33 19.94 7.26
N LEU A 358 -12.30 20.30 8.05
CA LEU A 358 -12.22 19.97 9.47
C LEU A 358 -13.25 20.75 10.29
N ALA A 359 -13.49 22.03 9.96
CA ALA A 359 -14.51 22.84 10.62
C ALA A 359 -15.94 22.31 10.43
N GLN A 360 -16.21 21.61 9.32
CA GLN A 360 -17.50 20.97 9.07
C GLN A 360 -17.72 19.69 9.88
N ARG A 361 -16.66 19.13 10.46
CA ARG A 361 -16.69 17.83 11.14
C ARG A 361 -15.83 17.85 12.42
N PRO A 362 -16.28 18.53 13.49
CA PRO A 362 -15.52 18.65 14.75
C PRO A 362 -15.32 17.29 15.44
N GLY A 363 -14.25 17.18 16.25
CA GLY A 363 -13.95 15.99 17.04
C GLY A 363 -13.15 14.89 16.32
N ARG A 364 -12.56 15.19 15.13
CA ARG A 364 -11.73 14.26 14.38
C ARG A 364 -10.24 14.56 14.47
N VAL A 365 -9.91 15.83 14.53
CA VAL A 365 -8.58 16.32 14.85
C VAL A 365 -8.66 16.95 16.23
N ASP A 366 -8.01 16.31 17.19
CA ASP A 366 -8.01 16.73 18.59
C ASP A 366 -6.87 17.70 18.85
N LEU A 367 -5.82 17.67 18.03
CA LEU A 367 -4.65 18.50 18.15
C LEU A 367 -4.19 19.01 16.78
N ALA A 368 -4.31 20.30 16.55
CA ALA A 368 -3.69 20.99 15.41
C ALA A 368 -2.47 21.78 15.89
N VAL A 369 -1.33 21.58 15.22
CA VAL A 369 -0.02 22.13 15.61
C VAL A 369 0.59 22.85 14.43
N ASP A 370 0.80 24.18 14.59
CA ASP A 370 1.63 24.93 13.67
C ASP A 370 3.11 24.59 13.88
N VAL A 371 3.80 24.22 12.80
CA VAL A 371 5.24 24.04 12.77
C VAL A 371 5.83 25.30 12.10
N PRO A 372 6.18 26.33 12.88
CA PRO A 372 6.52 27.64 12.35
C PRO A 372 7.89 27.67 11.68
N LEU A 373 8.23 28.78 11.05
CA LEU A 373 9.60 29.06 10.68
C LEU A 373 10.48 29.14 11.95
N PRO A 374 11.71 28.61 11.90
CA PRO A 374 12.59 28.62 13.06
C PRO A 374 12.99 30.05 13.45
N ALA A 375 12.88 30.39 14.74
CA ALA A 375 13.44 31.61 15.32
C ALA A 375 14.97 31.54 15.38
N LEU A 376 15.64 32.53 15.93
CA LEU A 376 17.12 32.60 15.92
C LEU A 376 17.75 31.39 16.62
N ASP A 377 17.24 31.04 17.81
CA ASP A 377 17.81 29.95 18.61
C ASP A 377 17.60 28.59 17.92
N GLU A 378 16.44 28.36 17.30
CA GLU A 378 16.20 27.17 16.51
C GLU A 378 17.08 27.14 15.26
N ARG A 379 17.34 28.28 14.57
CA ARG A 379 18.25 28.31 13.43
C ARG A 379 19.69 28.00 13.86
N ILE A 380 20.15 28.52 15.00
CA ILE A 380 21.45 28.15 15.57
C ILE A 380 21.50 26.65 15.85
N GLY A 381 20.44 26.10 16.46
CA GLY A 381 20.30 24.67 16.72
C GLY A 381 20.34 23.84 15.43
N LEU A 382 19.63 24.26 14.38
CA LEU A 382 19.58 23.58 13.08
C LEU A 382 20.97 23.58 12.38
N VAL A 383 21.65 24.75 12.31
CA VAL A 383 22.98 24.81 11.71
C VAL A 383 23.96 23.94 12.51
N THR A 384 23.91 23.99 13.84
CA THR A 384 24.74 23.14 14.73
C THR A 384 24.43 21.66 14.50
N LEU A 385 23.16 21.29 14.40
CA LEU A 385 22.74 19.90 14.15
C LEU A 385 23.29 19.36 12.84
N TYR A 386 23.13 20.11 11.75
CA TYR A 386 23.59 19.68 10.43
C TYR A 386 25.13 19.80 10.25
N ALA A 387 25.77 20.61 11.06
CA ALA A 387 27.22 20.77 11.09
C ALA A 387 27.94 19.78 12.04
N ARG A 388 27.24 18.77 12.59
CA ARG A 388 27.89 17.77 13.47
C ARG A 388 29.10 17.14 12.79
N GLY A 389 30.27 17.26 13.47
CA GLY A 389 31.54 16.76 12.94
C GLY A 389 32.27 17.73 11.98
N ILE A 390 31.71 18.91 11.71
CA ILE A 390 32.31 19.94 10.89
C ILE A 390 32.84 21.06 11.84
N PRO A 391 34.09 21.54 11.68
CA PRO A 391 34.74 22.43 12.66
C PRO A 391 34.35 23.92 12.47
N PHE A 392 33.05 24.23 12.41
CA PHE A 392 32.62 25.63 12.42
C PHE A 392 32.66 26.18 13.84
N SER A 393 33.10 27.43 13.96
CA SER A 393 33.10 28.14 15.25
C SER A 393 31.66 28.49 15.68
N PRO A 394 31.37 28.56 16.98
CA PRO A 394 30.07 29.01 17.48
C PRO A 394 29.67 30.42 17.01
N ASP A 395 30.66 31.28 16.78
CA ASP A 395 30.41 32.64 16.30
C ASP A 395 29.99 32.66 14.82
N ALA A 396 30.65 31.85 13.97
CA ALA A 396 30.25 31.70 12.57
C ALA A 396 28.85 31.07 12.43
N VAL A 397 28.53 30.07 13.26
CA VAL A 397 27.17 29.46 13.30
C VAL A 397 26.12 30.49 13.72
N ARG A 398 26.40 31.34 14.72
CA ARG A 398 25.50 32.41 15.18
C ARG A 398 25.33 33.49 14.12
N ASP A 399 26.38 33.91 13.44
CA ASP A 399 26.35 34.90 12.35
C ASP A 399 25.51 34.33 11.16
N ALA A 400 25.80 33.12 10.75
CA ALA A 400 25.02 32.43 9.69
C ALA A 400 23.55 32.35 10.05
N ALA A 401 23.18 31.95 11.27
CA ALA A 401 21.82 31.87 11.74
C ALA A 401 21.14 33.27 11.79
N ALA A 402 21.86 34.31 12.21
CA ALA A 402 21.31 35.68 12.25
C ALA A 402 21.00 36.19 10.84
N ARG A 403 21.87 35.93 9.85
CA ARG A 403 21.75 36.41 8.47
C ARG A 403 20.73 35.61 7.63
N THR A 404 20.25 34.50 8.15
CA THR A 404 19.27 33.59 7.47
C THR A 404 17.86 33.68 8.10
N GLU A 405 17.44 34.86 8.54
CA GLU A 405 16.08 35.05 9.06
C GLU A 405 15.02 34.73 8.01
N GLY A 406 13.89 34.13 8.45
CA GLY A 406 12.78 33.73 7.57
C GLY A 406 13.03 32.48 6.74
N THR A 407 14.13 31.77 6.97
CA THR A 407 14.46 30.51 6.30
C THR A 407 13.98 29.28 7.08
N THR A 408 13.99 28.11 6.43
CA THR A 408 13.46 26.86 6.97
C THR A 408 14.59 25.93 7.45
N ALA A 409 14.21 24.80 8.11
CA ALA A 409 15.14 23.74 8.45
C ALA A 409 15.81 23.11 7.21
N SER A 410 15.06 22.98 6.10
CA SER A 410 15.60 22.51 4.83
C SER A 410 16.66 23.46 4.27
N PHE A 411 16.47 24.77 4.43
CA PHE A 411 17.47 25.77 4.06
C PHE A 411 18.75 25.60 4.89
N ALA A 412 18.64 25.47 6.21
CA ALA A 412 19.81 25.28 7.08
C ALA A 412 20.64 24.03 6.71
N ARG A 413 19.97 22.96 6.32
CA ARG A 413 20.63 21.74 5.82
C ARG A 413 21.38 21.99 4.51
N GLU A 414 20.76 22.69 3.56
CA GLU A 414 21.38 23.02 2.28
C GLU A 414 22.55 24.00 2.47
N LEU A 415 22.43 24.95 3.37
CA LEU A 415 23.50 25.89 3.72
C LEU A 415 24.77 25.14 4.14
N VAL A 416 24.68 24.24 5.11
CA VAL A 416 25.81 23.44 5.57
C VAL A 416 26.35 22.56 4.44
N ARG A 417 25.48 21.95 3.64
CA ARG A 417 25.90 21.15 2.47
C ARG A 417 26.71 21.98 1.48
N ARG A 418 26.25 23.20 1.13
CA ARG A 418 26.99 24.11 0.21
C ARG A 418 28.34 24.52 0.75
N ALA A 419 28.42 24.82 2.03
CA ALA A 419 29.71 25.16 2.66
C ALA A 419 30.75 24.04 2.51
N VAL A 420 30.31 22.77 2.72
CA VAL A 420 31.18 21.59 2.54
C VAL A 420 31.56 21.39 1.06
N VAL A 421 30.60 21.53 0.15
CA VAL A 421 30.85 21.40 -1.31
C VAL A 421 31.86 22.47 -1.77
N ARG A 422 31.72 23.72 -1.29
CA ARG A 422 32.61 24.81 -1.64
C ARG A 422 34.03 24.50 -1.20
N ALA A 423 34.23 24.11 0.06
CA ALA A 423 35.54 23.70 0.56
C ALA A 423 36.18 22.58 -0.28
N ALA A 424 35.35 21.61 -0.71
CA ALA A 424 35.83 20.51 -1.55
C ALA A 424 36.25 20.98 -2.95
N LEU A 425 35.51 21.94 -3.54
CA LEU A 425 35.86 22.53 -4.84
C LEU A 425 37.16 23.37 -4.75
N ASP A 426 37.37 24.08 -3.61
CA ASP A 426 38.57 24.89 -3.36
C ASP A 426 39.78 24.02 -2.98
N GLY A 427 39.58 22.71 -2.74
CA GLY A 427 40.62 21.78 -2.32
C GLY A 427 41.19 22.10 -0.92
N THR A 428 40.41 22.77 -0.05
CA THR A 428 40.82 23.21 1.28
C THR A 428 39.97 22.57 2.37
N PRO A 429 40.46 22.47 3.61
CA PRO A 429 39.65 22.05 4.75
C PRO A 429 38.44 22.98 4.93
N VAL A 430 37.32 22.44 5.37
CA VAL A 430 36.12 23.22 5.67
C VAL A 430 36.39 24.20 6.80
N SER A 431 35.95 25.46 6.64
CA SER A 431 36.19 26.56 7.56
C SER A 431 34.96 27.49 7.66
N ASP A 432 34.99 28.40 8.64
CA ASP A 432 33.93 29.39 8.83
C ASP A 432 33.70 30.28 7.61
N SER A 433 34.75 30.60 6.82
CA SER A 433 34.61 31.38 5.60
C SER A 433 33.70 30.71 4.59
N HIS A 434 33.81 29.38 4.41
CA HIS A 434 32.95 28.64 3.49
C HIS A 434 31.47 28.64 3.93
N LEU A 435 31.19 28.63 5.26
CA LEU A 435 29.84 28.75 5.78
C LEU A 435 29.25 30.13 5.49
N LEU A 436 30.00 31.21 5.76
CA LEU A 436 29.52 32.56 5.55
C LEU A 436 29.38 32.92 4.06
N GLU A 437 30.27 32.43 3.22
CA GLU A 437 30.17 32.58 1.77
C GLU A 437 28.96 31.81 1.20
N ALA A 438 28.63 30.63 1.75
CA ALA A 438 27.43 29.91 1.40
C ALA A 438 26.13 30.64 1.81
N VAL A 439 26.17 31.38 2.96
CA VAL A 439 25.11 32.31 3.36
C VAL A 439 24.92 33.40 2.31
N ASP A 440 26.03 34.08 1.94
CA ASP A 440 26.01 35.17 0.95
C ASP A 440 25.43 34.69 -0.39
N GLU A 441 25.86 33.53 -0.85
CA GLU A 441 25.37 32.92 -2.07
C GLU A 441 23.85 32.62 -2.01
N LEU A 442 23.42 31.90 -0.99
CA LEU A 442 21.99 31.47 -0.86
C LEU A 442 21.04 32.62 -0.57
N MET A 443 21.51 33.68 0.09
CA MET A 443 20.73 34.88 0.41
C MET A 443 20.77 35.95 -0.70
N ALA A 444 21.60 35.78 -1.71
CA ALA A 444 21.66 36.71 -2.84
C ALA A 444 20.30 36.77 -3.57
N ASP A 445 19.98 37.91 -4.15
CA ASP A 445 18.68 38.12 -4.88
C ASP A 445 18.52 37.17 -6.04
N GLY A 446 19.61 36.75 -6.71
CA GLY A 446 19.58 35.76 -7.80
C GLY A 446 19.10 34.36 -7.40
N GLU A 447 19.17 34.01 -6.11
CA GLU A 447 18.78 32.70 -5.58
C GLU A 447 17.33 32.62 -5.04
N THR A 448 16.49 33.59 -5.42
CA THR A 448 15.08 33.66 -4.94
C THR A 448 14.31 32.38 -5.25
N LEU A 449 14.51 31.78 -6.43
CA LEU A 449 13.87 30.52 -6.80
C LEU A 449 14.37 29.36 -5.92
N THR A 450 15.68 29.26 -5.70
CA THR A 450 16.28 28.23 -4.82
C THR A 450 15.74 28.35 -3.40
N ARG A 451 15.67 29.57 -2.85
CA ARG A 451 15.05 29.81 -1.52
C ARG A 451 13.58 29.42 -1.49
N SER A 452 12.82 29.70 -2.54
CA SER A 452 11.42 29.29 -2.67
C SER A 452 11.25 27.78 -2.68
N LEU A 453 12.08 27.07 -3.43
CA LEU A 453 12.10 25.59 -3.46
C LEU A 453 12.49 24.98 -2.11
N LEU A 454 13.28 25.68 -1.31
CA LEU A 454 13.63 25.30 0.06
C LEU A 454 12.56 25.75 1.10
N GLY A 455 11.44 26.30 0.65
CA GLY A 455 10.34 26.75 1.51
C GLY A 455 10.59 28.11 2.18
N SER A 456 11.63 28.86 1.75
CA SER A 456 12.08 30.12 2.37
C SER A 456 11.73 31.37 1.53
N GLY A 457 10.89 31.25 0.53
CA GLY A 457 10.44 32.39 -0.29
C GLY A 457 9.46 33.33 0.46
N PRO A 458 9.24 34.57 -0.01
CA PRO A 458 8.23 35.46 0.53
C PRO A 458 6.87 34.74 0.56
N ALA A 459 6.09 34.98 1.61
CA ALA A 459 4.73 34.44 1.69
C ALA A 459 3.94 34.99 0.49
N GLY A 460 3.66 34.17 -0.51
CA GLY A 460 2.79 34.53 -1.59
C GLY A 460 1.41 34.78 -1.02
N GLY A 461 1.03 36.05 -0.91
CA GLY A 461 -0.34 36.44 -0.65
C GLY A 461 -1.19 35.79 -1.74
N GLY A 462 -2.14 34.96 -1.35
CA GLY A 462 -3.13 34.40 -2.25
C GLY A 462 -4.12 35.46 -2.70
N ASP A 463 -3.73 36.24 -3.70
CA ASP A 463 -4.59 37.05 -4.54
C ASP A 463 -3.85 37.31 -5.84
N GLY A 464 -4.21 36.64 -6.89
CA GLY A 464 -3.62 36.94 -8.20
C GLY A 464 -3.94 35.92 -9.26
N GLN A 465 -5.07 36.08 -9.89
CA GLN A 465 -5.14 35.89 -11.34
C GLN A 465 -3.89 36.52 -11.98
N GLY A 466 -2.89 35.72 -12.22
CA GLY A 466 -1.68 36.07 -12.97
C GLY A 466 -1.47 35.02 -14.02
N GLY A 467 -2.13 35.21 -15.17
CA GLY A 467 -1.80 34.46 -16.38
C GLY A 467 -0.30 34.61 -16.64
N PHE A 468 0.41 33.50 -16.84
CA PHE A 468 1.74 33.49 -17.40
C PHE A 468 1.68 33.98 -18.85
N GLY A 469 1.72 35.31 -19.04
CA GLY A 469 2.09 35.95 -20.26
C GLY A 469 3.62 36.00 -20.34
N GLY A 470 4.26 34.92 -20.71
CA GLY A 470 5.67 34.93 -21.07
C GLY A 470 5.88 35.79 -22.34
N PRO A 471 6.98 36.56 -22.44
CA PRO A 471 7.31 37.25 -23.68
C PRO A 471 7.56 36.18 -24.77
N GLY A 472 6.81 36.28 -25.86
CA GLY A 472 6.91 35.38 -26.99
C GLY A 472 8.33 35.38 -27.59
N PHE A 473 8.98 34.23 -27.53
CA PHE A 473 10.08 33.93 -28.40
C PHE A 473 9.52 33.54 -29.77
N PRO A 474 9.94 34.17 -30.89
CA PRO A 474 9.58 33.71 -32.20
C PRO A 474 10.34 32.42 -32.48
N GLY A 475 9.63 31.29 -32.44
CA GLY A 475 10.16 30.00 -32.89
C GLY A 475 10.39 29.98 -34.39
N PRO A 476 11.45 29.31 -34.87
CA PRO A 476 11.64 29.11 -36.30
C PRO A 476 10.53 28.17 -36.83
N GLY A 477 9.80 28.66 -37.84
CA GLY A 477 8.76 27.90 -38.52
C GLY A 477 9.34 26.66 -39.21
N PHE A 478 8.83 25.49 -38.82
CA PHE A 478 8.95 24.27 -39.61
C PHE A 478 7.75 24.18 -40.55
N PRO A 479 7.93 23.93 -41.85
CA PRO A 479 6.81 23.75 -42.80
C PRO A 479 6.18 22.37 -42.53
N GLU A 480 4.86 22.35 -42.41
CA GLU A 480 4.07 21.12 -42.43
C GLU A 480 4.24 20.38 -43.75
N PRO A 481 4.49 19.07 -43.77
CA PRO A 481 4.43 18.27 -44.97
C PRO A 481 2.95 17.95 -45.28
N GLY A 482 2.42 18.60 -46.31
CA GLY A 482 1.15 18.24 -46.90
C GLY A 482 1.20 16.85 -47.53
N PHE A 483 0.46 15.91 -47.02
CA PHE A 483 0.14 14.65 -47.70
C PHE A 483 -1.26 14.73 -48.30
N GLY A 484 -1.31 15.13 -49.58
CA GLY A 484 -2.42 14.85 -50.46
C GLY A 484 -2.22 13.48 -51.10
N GLY A 485 -3.02 12.50 -50.76
CA GLY A 485 -3.08 11.19 -51.39
C GLY A 485 -4.53 10.94 -51.88
N PRO A 486 -4.72 10.33 -53.07
CA PRO A 486 -6.04 10.20 -53.70
C PRO A 486 -6.87 9.09 -53.08
N GLY A 487 -8.18 9.33 -52.94
CA GLY A 487 -9.17 8.42 -52.38
C GLY A 487 -9.33 7.12 -53.17
N ILE A 488 -9.50 6.04 -52.39
CA ILE A 488 -9.98 4.74 -52.87
C ILE A 488 -11.38 4.51 -52.22
N PRO A 489 -12.43 4.21 -53.01
CA PRO A 489 -13.75 3.95 -52.50
C PRO A 489 -13.84 2.50 -51.95
N GLY A 490 -14.19 2.35 -50.64
CA GLY A 490 -14.51 1.06 -50.06
C GLY A 490 -15.99 0.69 -50.22
N PRO A 491 -16.33 -0.62 -50.26
CA PRO A 491 -17.69 -1.08 -50.46
C PRO A 491 -18.55 -0.96 -49.20
N GLY A 492 -19.78 -0.46 -49.39
CA GLY A 492 -20.78 -0.32 -48.31
C GLY A 492 -21.32 -1.66 -47.81
N ILE A 493 -21.49 -1.76 -46.52
CA ILE A 493 -22.26 -2.82 -45.84
C ILE A 493 -23.50 -2.16 -45.23
N PRO A 494 -24.73 -2.65 -45.53
CA PRO A 494 -25.95 -2.10 -44.93
C PRO A 494 -26.13 -2.60 -43.49
N GLY A 495 -26.29 -1.68 -42.53
CA GLY A 495 -26.70 -1.99 -41.17
C GLY A 495 -28.21 -2.14 -41.06
N PRO A 496 -28.71 -3.02 -40.12
CA PRO A 496 -30.15 -3.17 -39.87
C PRO A 496 -30.67 -2.03 -38.98
N GLY A 497 -31.77 -1.41 -39.45
CA GLY A 497 -32.51 -0.42 -38.68
C GLY A 497 -33.26 -1.02 -37.51
N PHE A 498 -33.17 -0.38 -36.35
CA PHE A 498 -34.07 -0.64 -35.21
C PHE A 498 -35.17 0.44 -35.18
N GLY A 499 -36.41 0.01 -35.42
CA GLY A 499 -37.58 0.82 -35.27
C GLY A 499 -37.92 1.09 -33.80
N SER A 500 -38.22 2.35 -33.51
CA SER A 500 -38.78 2.79 -32.25
C SER A 500 -40.23 2.35 -32.12
N VAL A 501 -40.56 1.56 -31.10
CA VAL A 501 -41.94 1.28 -30.68
C VAL A 501 -42.21 2.07 -29.39
N GLY A 502 -43.12 3.06 -29.50
CA GLY A 502 -43.67 3.77 -28.37
C GLY A 502 -44.71 2.89 -27.64
N PHE A 503 -44.65 2.88 -26.32
CA PHE A 503 -45.71 2.37 -25.46
C PHE A 503 -46.35 3.51 -24.68
N SER A 504 -47.61 3.78 -24.99
CA SER A 504 -48.56 4.53 -24.16
C SER A 504 -49.19 3.57 -23.17
N GLY A 505 -49.13 3.85 -21.87
CA GLY A 505 -49.92 3.15 -20.87
C GLY A 505 -51.12 3.99 -20.44
N PRO A 506 -52.18 3.37 -19.98
CA PRO A 506 -53.16 4.03 -19.12
C PRO A 506 -53.29 3.34 -17.76
N GLY A 507 -53.68 4.13 -16.74
CA GLY A 507 -54.22 3.63 -15.47
C GLY A 507 -53.45 4.07 -14.25
#